data_fa1051cb37c478887d5beddeb97e4d9f
#
_entry.id   fa1051cb37c478887d5beddeb97e4d9f
#
_cell.length_a   1.000
_cell.length_b   1.000
_cell.length_c   1.000
_cell.angle_alpha   90.00
_cell.angle_beta   90.00
_cell.angle_gamma   90.00
#
_symmetry.space_group_name_H-M   'P 1'
#
loop_
_entity.id
_entity.type
_entity.pdbx_description
1 polymer ?
#
loop_
_entity_poly.entity_id
_entity_poly.type
_entity_poly.pdbx_seq_one_letter_code
_entity_poly.pdbx_strand_id
1 'polypeptide(L)'
;MVRLARPRSGHFDLGTGYHGDLWLDLDALFLRPSRLRPHVRWLGERLREHEVDAVCGPVEGGAFLAYAVADLLGVAFLAGYRSPGEATGYHLPAVHGGIGGWRVAVVDDAVNAGTAVAACLGELRGRGAVPVAVAALMSLGQASAMVPARLGVPFYPASTVPSRAWPAERCPLCADGTPVTT
;
A
#
# COMPACT_ATOMS: atom_id res chain seq x y z
N MET A 1 15.06 -5.66 -2.04
CA MET A 1 13.80 -4.97 -2.33
C MET A 1 14.03 -3.46 -2.54
N VAL A 2 14.43 -2.69 -1.53
CA VAL A 2 14.56 -1.21 -1.58
C VAL A 2 15.38 -0.71 -2.77
N ARG A 3 16.48 -1.36 -3.12
CA ARG A 3 17.30 -0.99 -4.29
C ARG A 3 16.57 -1.05 -5.64
N LEU A 4 15.49 -1.85 -5.74
CA LEU A 4 14.68 -1.92 -6.96
C LEU A 4 13.86 -0.65 -7.16
N ALA A 5 13.43 -0.01 -6.07
CA ALA A 5 12.69 1.26 -6.08
C ALA A 5 13.60 2.49 -6.21
N ARG A 6 14.90 2.33 -6.55
CA ARG A 6 15.86 3.42 -6.80
C ARG A 6 15.80 4.54 -5.76
N PRO A 7 16.05 4.28 -4.49
CA PRO A 7 15.90 5.26 -3.43
C PRO A 7 16.80 6.47 -3.64
N ARG A 8 16.24 7.67 -3.45
CA ARG A 8 16.98 8.94 -3.47
C ARG A 8 16.70 9.68 -2.17
N SER A 9 17.74 10.08 -1.45
CA SER A 9 17.63 10.95 -0.27
C SER A 9 17.67 12.42 -0.68
N GLY A 10 16.88 13.27 -0.06
CA GLY A 10 16.80 14.68 -0.40
C GLY A 10 15.58 15.34 0.24
N HIS A 11 15.11 16.44 -0.36
CA HIS A 11 13.87 17.10 0.02
C HIS A 11 12.89 16.99 -1.13
N PHE A 12 11.81 16.25 -0.94
CA PHE A 12 10.83 15.93 -2.00
C PHE A 12 9.43 16.36 -1.59
N ASP A 13 8.67 16.87 -2.58
CA ASP A 13 7.22 16.96 -2.46
C ASP A 13 6.63 15.57 -2.70
N LEU A 14 5.97 15.03 -1.68
CA LEU A 14 5.31 13.71 -1.75
C LEU A 14 3.87 13.79 -2.27
N GLY A 15 3.43 14.97 -2.70
CA GLY A 15 2.03 15.26 -2.99
C GLY A 15 1.19 15.32 -1.71
N THR A 16 -0.11 15.57 -1.87
CA THR A 16 -1.08 15.59 -0.74
C THR A 16 -0.70 16.51 0.43
N GLY A 17 0.16 17.53 0.20
CA GLY A 17 0.59 18.50 1.21
C GLY A 17 1.66 18.02 2.18
N TYR A 18 2.42 16.98 1.81
CA TYR A 18 3.53 16.46 2.60
C TYR A 18 4.87 16.56 1.85
N HIS A 19 5.93 16.89 2.60
CA HIS A 19 7.32 16.79 2.17
C HIS A 19 8.01 15.62 2.87
N GLY A 20 9.04 15.05 2.23
CA GLY A 20 9.80 13.92 2.78
C GLY A 20 11.27 13.97 2.45
N ASP A 21 12.05 13.16 3.17
CA ASP A 21 13.50 13.01 3.00
C ASP A 21 13.91 11.86 2.08
N LEU A 22 12.93 11.12 1.56
CA LEU A 22 13.13 9.96 0.71
C LEU A 22 12.15 9.95 -0.46
N TRP A 23 12.68 9.73 -1.66
CA TRP A 23 11.91 9.41 -2.87
C TRP A 23 12.16 7.98 -3.31
N LEU A 24 11.09 7.29 -3.70
CA LEU A 24 11.11 5.95 -4.26
C LEU A 24 10.43 5.93 -5.63
N ASP A 25 11.11 5.39 -6.63
CA ASP A 25 10.54 5.08 -7.94
C ASP A 25 9.82 3.73 -7.84
N LEU A 26 8.55 3.75 -7.44
CA LEU A 26 7.75 2.55 -7.21
C LEU A 26 7.42 1.83 -8.52
N ASP A 27 7.27 2.56 -9.63
CA ASP A 27 7.00 1.97 -10.94
C ASP A 27 8.15 1.08 -11.41
N ALA A 28 9.39 1.43 -11.03
CA ALA A 28 10.58 0.63 -11.34
C ALA A 28 10.51 -0.80 -10.74
N LEU A 29 9.71 -1.02 -9.70
CA LEU A 29 9.48 -2.34 -9.11
C LEU A 29 8.83 -3.30 -10.11
N PHE A 30 7.92 -2.79 -10.93
CA PHE A 30 7.07 -3.57 -11.84
C PHE A 30 7.65 -3.75 -13.23
N LEU A 31 8.74 -3.04 -13.59
CA LEU A 31 9.39 -3.17 -14.90
C LEU A 31 9.88 -4.60 -15.20
N ARG A 32 10.19 -5.37 -14.17
CA ARG A 32 10.62 -6.77 -14.30
C ARG A 32 9.90 -7.64 -13.27
N PRO A 33 8.66 -8.10 -13.55
CA PRO A 33 7.84 -8.84 -12.58
C PRO A 33 8.53 -10.07 -11.99
N SER A 34 9.44 -10.70 -12.75
CA SER A 34 10.21 -11.84 -12.25
C SER A 34 11.04 -11.55 -11.00
N ARG A 35 11.48 -10.30 -10.82
CA ARG A 35 12.22 -9.87 -9.63
C ARG A 35 11.35 -9.75 -8.38
N LEU A 36 10.04 -9.61 -8.55
CA LEU A 36 9.09 -9.56 -7.44
C LEU A 36 8.66 -10.94 -6.94
N ARG A 37 8.87 -12.02 -7.73
CA ARG A 37 8.42 -13.37 -7.38
C ARG A 37 8.77 -13.83 -5.96
N PRO A 38 10.02 -13.64 -5.44
CA PRO A 38 10.34 -14.04 -4.06
C PRO A 38 9.50 -13.29 -3.02
N HIS A 39 9.20 -12.01 -3.28
CA HIS A 39 8.42 -11.17 -2.38
C HIS A 39 6.93 -11.49 -2.45
N VAL A 40 6.40 -11.75 -3.65
CA VAL A 40 5.03 -12.23 -3.86
C VAL A 40 4.82 -13.54 -3.10
N ARG A 41 5.78 -14.48 -3.15
CA ARG A 41 5.72 -15.72 -2.39
C ARG A 41 5.70 -15.46 -0.88
N TRP A 42 6.59 -14.60 -0.40
CA TRP A 42 6.67 -14.26 1.02
C TRP A 42 5.35 -13.65 1.53
N LEU A 43 4.76 -12.69 0.77
CA LEU A 43 3.47 -12.11 1.09
C LEU A 43 2.35 -13.16 1.06
N GLY A 44 2.32 -14.00 0.03
CA GLY A 44 1.33 -15.07 -0.09
C GLY A 44 1.39 -16.07 1.08
N GLU A 45 2.58 -16.45 1.54
CA GLU A 45 2.76 -17.32 2.70
C GLU A 45 2.13 -16.72 3.97
N ARG A 46 2.33 -15.41 4.21
CA ARG A 46 1.71 -14.71 5.34
C ARG A 46 0.20 -14.63 5.23
N LEU A 47 -0.32 -14.39 4.03
CA LEU A 47 -1.75 -14.24 3.81
C LEU A 47 -2.52 -15.57 3.84
N ARG A 48 -1.88 -16.71 3.54
CA ARG A 48 -2.50 -18.04 3.69
C ARG A 48 -2.97 -18.34 5.09
N GLU A 49 -2.27 -17.84 6.11
CA GLU A 49 -2.63 -18.02 7.52
C GLU A 49 -4.00 -17.39 7.85
N HIS A 50 -4.48 -16.49 6.98
CA HIS A 50 -5.73 -15.77 7.14
C HIS A 50 -6.88 -16.34 6.31
N GLU A 51 -6.71 -17.44 5.59
CA GLU A 51 -7.77 -18.08 4.78
C GLU A 51 -8.54 -17.06 3.92
N VAL A 52 -7.80 -16.29 3.09
CA VAL A 52 -8.36 -15.22 2.29
C VAL A 52 -9.17 -15.74 1.10
N ASP A 53 -10.33 -15.14 0.84
CA ASP A 53 -11.16 -15.38 -0.34
C ASP A 53 -10.75 -14.46 -1.50
N ALA A 54 -10.16 -13.30 -1.15
CA ALA A 54 -9.71 -12.31 -2.13
C ALA A 54 -8.53 -11.48 -1.65
N VAL A 55 -7.77 -10.94 -2.61
CA VAL A 55 -6.75 -9.92 -2.38
C VAL A 55 -7.17 -8.63 -3.08
N CYS A 56 -7.20 -7.54 -2.32
CA CYS A 56 -7.51 -6.21 -2.82
C CYS A 56 -6.24 -5.35 -2.89
N GLY A 57 -6.08 -4.57 -3.95
CA GLY A 57 -4.97 -3.61 -4.07
C GLY A 57 -5.42 -2.26 -4.59
N PRO A 58 -4.94 -1.14 -3.98
CA PRO A 58 -5.20 0.19 -4.52
C PRO A 58 -4.49 0.36 -5.86
N VAL A 59 -5.21 0.88 -6.86
CA VAL A 59 -4.64 1.25 -8.15
C VAL A 59 -3.79 2.53 -7.91
N GLU A 60 -2.54 2.58 -8.39
CA GLU A 60 -1.95 1.77 -9.45
C GLU A 60 -1.02 0.65 -8.91
N GLY A 61 0.08 0.96 -8.22
CA GLY A 61 1.12 0.00 -7.86
C GLY A 61 0.65 -1.17 -7.00
N GLY A 62 -0.12 -0.91 -5.96
CA GLY A 62 -0.67 -1.94 -5.09
C GLY A 62 -1.52 -2.98 -5.83
N ALA A 63 -2.28 -2.56 -6.86
CA ALA A 63 -3.11 -3.47 -7.63
C ALA A 63 -2.28 -4.50 -8.42
N PHE A 64 -1.14 -4.12 -9.01
CA PHE A 64 -0.27 -5.07 -9.70
C PHE A 64 0.29 -6.13 -8.75
N LEU A 65 0.68 -5.71 -7.56
CA LEU A 65 1.16 -6.64 -6.55
C LEU A 65 0.04 -7.54 -6.03
N ALA A 66 -1.13 -6.98 -5.73
CA ALA A 66 -2.31 -7.71 -5.26
C ALA A 66 -2.75 -8.77 -6.28
N TYR A 67 -2.75 -8.44 -7.59
CA TYR A 67 -3.03 -9.37 -8.65
C TYR A 67 -2.05 -10.56 -8.63
N ALA A 68 -0.75 -10.29 -8.53
CA ALA A 68 0.26 -11.35 -8.50
C ALA A 68 0.14 -12.24 -7.24
N VAL A 69 -0.27 -11.67 -6.10
CA VAL A 69 -0.51 -12.43 -4.87
C VAL A 69 -1.79 -13.24 -4.96
N ALA A 70 -2.86 -12.67 -5.53
CA ALA A 70 -4.14 -13.39 -5.75
C ALA A 70 -3.96 -14.60 -6.68
N ASP A 71 -3.23 -14.41 -7.79
CA ASP A 71 -2.87 -15.49 -8.72
C ASP A 71 -2.09 -16.61 -8.02
N LEU A 72 -1.07 -16.25 -7.22
CA LEU A 72 -0.30 -17.22 -6.44
C LEU A 72 -1.15 -18.01 -5.44
N LEU A 73 -2.15 -17.36 -4.84
CA LEU A 73 -3.02 -17.97 -3.83
C LEU A 73 -4.20 -18.74 -4.46
N GLY A 74 -4.52 -18.49 -5.73
CA GLY A 74 -5.68 -19.06 -6.40
C GLY A 74 -7.01 -18.46 -5.90
N VAL A 75 -7.01 -17.19 -5.49
CA VAL A 75 -8.17 -16.47 -4.94
C VAL A 75 -8.59 -15.28 -5.82
N ALA A 76 -9.72 -14.66 -5.51
CA ALA A 76 -10.20 -13.50 -6.26
C ALA A 76 -9.27 -12.28 -6.11
N PHE A 77 -9.21 -11.46 -7.17
CA PHE A 77 -8.55 -10.16 -7.16
C PHE A 77 -9.57 -9.02 -7.21
N LEU A 78 -9.37 -8.02 -6.36
CA LEU A 78 -10.19 -6.80 -6.29
C LEU A 78 -9.30 -5.57 -6.49
N ALA A 79 -9.58 -4.77 -7.52
CA ALA A 79 -8.89 -3.49 -7.74
C ALA A 79 -9.64 -2.35 -7.04
N GLY A 80 -8.94 -1.63 -6.16
CA GLY A 80 -9.47 -0.41 -5.52
C GLY A 80 -9.09 0.82 -6.34
N TYR A 81 -10.07 1.50 -6.91
CA TYR A 81 -9.87 2.72 -7.70
C TYR A 81 -10.07 3.97 -6.86
N ARG A 82 -9.33 5.04 -7.13
CA ARG A 82 -9.58 6.33 -6.51
C ARG A 82 -10.98 6.83 -6.85
N SER A 83 -11.70 7.30 -5.84
CA SER A 83 -13.03 7.89 -6.03
C SER A 83 -12.89 9.28 -6.66
N PRO A 84 -13.60 9.57 -7.77
CA PRO A 84 -13.57 10.90 -8.38
C PRO A 84 -14.01 11.98 -7.39
N GLY A 85 -13.25 13.06 -7.30
CA GLY A 85 -13.56 14.19 -6.41
C GLY A 85 -13.22 13.99 -4.93
N GLU A 86 -12.73 12.84 -4.53
CA GLU A 86 -12.31 12.55 -3.14
C GLU A 86 -10.79 12.41 -3.05
N ALA A 87 -10.15 13.23 -2.21
CA ALA A 87 -8.69 13.21 -2.06
C ALA A 87 -8.14 11.87 -1.56
N THR A 88 -8.91 11.12 -0.77
CA THR A 88 -8.49 9.87 -0.11
C THR A 88 -9.46 8.71 -0.31
N GLY A 89 -10.58 8.92 -1.03
CA GLY A 89 -11.59 7.90 -1.25
C GLY A 89 -11.13 6.82 -2.24
N TYR A 90 -11.56 5.59 -1.99
CA TYR A 90 -11.40 4.47 -2.90
C TYR A 90 -12.75 3.75 -3.06
N HIS A 91 -13.00 3.22 -4.23
CA HIS A 91 -14.16 2.39 -4.53
C HIS A 91 -13.74 1.11 -5.25
N LEU A 92 -14.52 0.07 -5.07
CA LEU A 92 -14.36 -1.20 -5.80
C LEU A 92 -15.39 -1.26 -6.93
N PRO A 93 -15.05 -1.85 -8.08
CA PRO A 93 -16.05 -2.14 -9.11
C PRO A 93 -17.12 -3.09 -8.58
N ALA A 94 -18.27 -3.12 -9.25
CA ALA A 94 -19.31 -4.08 -8.93
C ALA A 94 -18.80 -5.52 -9.18
N VAL A 95 -19.01 -6.38 -8.20
CA VAL A 95 -18.69 -7.81 -8.30
C VAL A 95 -20.00 -8.57 -8.33
N HIS A 96 -20.18 -9.42 -9.31
CA HIS A 96 -21.36 -10.28 -9.42
C HIS A 96 -21.49 -11.18 -8.18
N GLY A 97 -22.65 -11.18 -7.54
CA GLY A 97 -22.90 -11.89 -6.30
C GLY A 97 -22.46 -11.18 -5.03
N GLY A 98 -21.78 -10.02 -5.17
CA GLY A 98 -21.26 -9.27 -4.01
C GLY A 98 -20.02 -9.90 -3.38
N ILE A 99 -19.56 -9.29 -2.29
CA ILE A 99 -18.39 -9.75 -1.52
C ILE A 99 -18.70 -9.84 -0.01
N GLY A 100 -19.97 -9.84 0.34
CA GLY A 100 -20.40 -9.93 1.73
C GLY A 100 -19.90 -11.23 2.38
N GLY A 101 -19.26 -11.11 3.55
CA GLY A 101 -18.67 -12.23 4.28
C GLY A 101 -17.29 -12.68 3.76
N TRP A 102 -16.81 -12.20 2.61
CA TRP A 102 -15.49 -12.58 2.10
C TRP A 102 -14.37 -12.09 3.02
N ARG A 103 -13.41 -12.96 3.26
CA ARG A 103 -12.16 -12.63 3.98
C ARG A 103 -11.17 -12.02 3.01
N VAL A 104 -10.90 -10.73 3.14
CA VAL A 104 -10.11 -9.98 2.16
C VAL A 104 -8.84 -9.43 2.77
N ALA A 105 -7.69 -9.71 2.16
CA ALA A 105 -6.44 -9.03 2.47
C ALA A 105 -6.25 -7.81 1.55
N VAL A 106 -5.69 -6.73 2.09
CA VAL A 106 -5.27 -5.57 1.28
C VAL A 106 -3.76 -5.62 1.09
N VAL A 107 -3.32 -5.51 -0.16
CA VAL A 107 -1.90 -5.57 -0.54
C VAL A 107 -1.50 -4.29 -1.27
N ASP A 108 -0.41 -3.67 -0.85
CA ASP A 108 0.12 -2.43 -1.43
C ASP A 108 1.61 -2.56 -1.71
N ASP A 109 2.16 -1.73 -2.58
CA ASP A 109 3.60 -1.69 -2.86
C ASP A 109 4.37 -0.97 -1.76
N ALA A 110 3.90 0.19 -1.30
CA ALA A 110 4.51 0.95 -0.22
C ALA A 110 3.46 1.60 0.69
N VAL A 111 3.56 1.34 1.98
CA VAL A 111 2.68 1.95 2.99
C VAL A 111 3.46 2.99 3.78
N ASN A 112 3.01 4.24 3.71
CA ASN A 112 3.52 5.34 4.52
C ASN A 112 2.52 5.66 5.64
N ALA A 113 1.63 6.63 5.49
CA ALA A 113 0.56 6.92 6.46
C ALA A 113 -0.60 5.90 6.44
N GLY A 114 -0.62 5.01 5.44
CA GLY A 114 -1.64 3.97 5.28
C GLY A 114 -3.00 4.50 4.80
N THR A 115 -3.05 5.69 4.20
CA THR A 115 -4.32 6.32 3.78
C THR A 115 -5.03 5.51 2.70
N ALA A 116 -4.32 5.07 1.65
CA ALA A 116 -4.90 4.26 0.57
C ALA A 116 -5.43 2.93 1.11
N VAL A 117 -4.62 2.25 1.92
CA VAL A 117 -4.99 0.98 2.55
C VAL A 117 -6.21 1.16 3.46
N ALA A 118 -6.24 2.22 4.29
CA ALA A 118 -7.37 2.51 5.18
C ALA A 118 -8.67 2.74 4.39
N ALA A 119 -8.59 3.46 3.27
CA ALA A 119 -9.73 3.71 2.41
C ALA A 119 -10.25 2.41 1.75
N CYS A 120 -9.35 1.55 1.24
CA CYS A 120 -9.73 0.24 0.72
C CYS A 120 -10.39 -0.64 1.80
N LEU A 121 -9.85 -0.65 3.03
CA LEU A 121 -10.44 -1.39 4.15
C LEU A 121 -11.85 -0.85 4.51
N GLY A 122 -12.03 0.46 4.48
CA GLY A 122 -13.32 1.12 4.70
C GLY A 122 -14.35 0.70 3.65
N GLU A 123 -13.99 0.74 2.38
CA GLU A 123 -14.85 0.33 1.26
C GLU A 123 -15.22 -1.16 1.34
N LEU A 124 -14.25 -2.03 1.65
CA LEU A 124 -14.50 -3.46 1.85
C LEU A 124 -15.51 -3.71 2.97
N ARG A 125 -15.33 -3.05 4.12
CA ARG A 125 -16.28 -3.13 5.25
C ARG A 125 -17.66 -2.61 4.87
N GLY A 126 -17.74 -1.51 4.13
CA GLY A 126 -18.98 -0.93 3.63
C GLY A 126 -19.78 -1.90 2.73
N ARG A 127 -19.09 -2.83 2.08
CA ARG A 127 -19.69 -3.89 1.26
C ARG A 127 -19.91 -5.21 2.01
N GLY A 128 -19.72 -5.23 3.33
CA GLY A 128 -19.90 -6.40 4.16
C GLY A 128 -18.78 -7.44 4.09
N ALA A 129 -17.66 -7.14 3.44
CA ALA A 129 -16.48 -8.00 3.50
C ALA A 129 -15.78 -7.89 4.85
N VAL A 130 -14.98 -8.89 5.19
CA VAL A 130 -14.20 -8.99 6.43
C VAL A 130 -12.73 -8.79 6.10
N PRO A 131 -12.15 -7.58 6.25
CA PRO A 131 -10.72 -7.39 6.10
C PRO A 131 -9.95 -8.16 7.18
N VAL A 132 -8.98 -8.98 6.76
CA VAL A 132 -8.27 -9.89 7.67
C VAL A 132 -6.80 -9.57 7.84
N ALA A 133 -6.17 -8.93 6.86
CA ALA A 133 -4.76 -8.55 6.92
C ALA A 133 -4.43 -7.43 5.93
N VAL A 134 -3.32 -6.76 6.19
CA VAL A 134 -2.64 -5.87 5.24
C VAL A 134 -1.24 -6.41 5.00
N ALA A 135 -0.77 -6.38 3.75
CA ALA A 135 0.60 -6.71 3.42
C ALA A 135 1.18 -5.69 2.43
N ALA A 136 2.50 -5.49 2.46
CA ALA A 136 3.16 -4.56 1.55
C ALA A 136 4.59 -4.99 1.23
N LEU A 137 5.12 -4.53 0.10
CA LEU A 137 6.56 -4.68 -0.17
C LEU A 137 7.38 -3.83 0.79
N MET A 138 6.92 -2.61 1.07
CA MET A 138 7.65 -1.69 1.94
C MET A 138 6.72 -0.99 2.93
N SER A 139 7.21 -0.87 4.17
CA SER A 139 6.71 0.04 5.17
C SER A 139 7.66 1.23 5.29
N LEU A 140 7.15 2.45 5.17
CA LEU A 140 7.95 3.67 5.22
C LEU A 140 7.86 4.34 6.59
N GLY A 141 8.98 4.80 7.09
CA GLY A 141 9.06 5.53 8.35
C GLY A 141 8.48 4.73 9.53
N GLN A 142 7.52 5.33 10.22
CA GLN A 142 6.87 4.72 11.39
C GLN A 142 5.60 3.92 11.05
N ALA A 143 5.27 3.71 9.77
CA ALA A 143 4.05 3.04 9.35
C ALA A 143 3.89 1.64 9.95
N SER A 144 4.98 0.89 10.08
CA SER A 144 4.96 -0.45 10.68
C SER A 144 4.41 -0.48 12.10
N ALA A 145 4.67 0.56 12.88
CA ALA A 145 4.17 0.67 14.24
C ALA A 145 2.74 1.22 14.31
N MET A 146 2.43 2.19 13.45
CA MET A 146 1.17 2.93 13.50
C MET A 146 0.02 2.23 12.77
N VAL A 147 0.31 1.57 11.63
CA VAL A 147 -0.72 0.99 10.76
C VAL A 147 -1.53 -0.11 11.46
N PRO A 148 -0.94 -1.09 12.16
CA PRO A 148 -1.73 -2.12 12.84
C PRO A 148 -2.71 -1.55 13.86
N ALA A 149 -2.26 -0.59 14.67
CA ALA A 149 -3.11 0.03 15.68
C ALA A 149 -4.29 0.82 15.09
N ARG A 150 -4.08 1.46 13.92
CA ARG A 150 -5.11 2.28 13.26
C ARG A 150 -6.09 1.46 12.43
N LEU A 151 -5.64 0.36 11.81
CA LEU A 151 -6.45 -0.40 10.85
C LEU A 151 -7.21 -1.56 11.49
N GLY A 152 -6.82 -1.98 12.70
CA GLY A 152 -7.46 -3.09 13.42
C GLY A 152 -7.24 -4.46 12.78
N VAL A 153 -6.20 -4.60 11.94
CA VAL A 153 -5.81 -5.85 11.29
C VAL A 153 -4.29 -5.99 11.29
N PRO A 154 -3.73 -7.22 11.25
CA PRO A 154 -2.29 -7.46 11.13
C PRO A 154 -1.70 -6.77 9.90
N PHE A 155 -0.45 -6.31 10.01
CA PHE A 155 0.31 -5.73 8.91
C PHE A 155 1.63 -6.46 8.68
N TYR A 156 1.88 -6.90 7.46
CA TYR A 156 3.03 -7.68 7.03
C TYR A 156 3.86 -6.93 5.97
N PRO A 157 4.79 -6.06 6.36
CA PRO A 157 5.73 -5.46 5.41
C PRO A 157 6.90 -6.42 5.12
N ALA A 158 7.23 -6.64 3.83
CA ALA A 158 8.38 -7.43 3.45
C ALA A 158 9.71 -6.71 3.75
N SER A 159 9.69 -5.38 3.85
CA SER A 159 10.83 -4.58 4.33
C SER A 159 10.35 -3.29 4.98
N THR A 160 11.16 -2.75 5.90
CA THR A 160 10.96 -1.43 6.48
C THR A 160 12.05 -0.49 5.98
N VAL A 161 11.65 0.70 5.53
CA VAL A 161 12.55 1.72 4.98
C VAL A 161 12.50 2.94 5.88
N PRO A 162 13.61 3.32 6.53
CA PRO A 162 13.67 4.55 7.30
C PRO A 162 13.37 5.74 6.39
N SER A 163 12.41 6.54 6.76
CA SER A 163 12.05 7.79 6.09
C SER A 163 11.30 8.70 7.04
N ARG A 164 11.28 9.98 6.73
CA ARG A 164 10.51 10.99 7.45
C ARG A 164 9.63 11.73 6.46
N ALA A 165 8.42 12.02 6.88
CA ALA A 165 7.51 12.88 6.15
C ALA A 165 6.89 13.90 7.10
N TRP A 166 6.70 15.12 6.65
CA TRP A 166 6.16 16.24 7.42
C TRP A 166 5.10 16.95 6.61
N PRO A 167 4.06 17.51 7.24
CA PRO A 167 3.21 18.50 6.57
C PRO A 167 4.08 19.62 5.99
N ALA A 168 3.78 20.06 4.78
CA ALA A 168 4.61 21.04 4.08
C ALA A 168 4.84 22.33 4.88
N GLU A 169 3.81 22.78 5.62
CA GLU A 169 3.87 23.97 6.50
C GLU A 169 4.75 23.80 7.74
N ARG A 170 5.14 22.55 8.07
CA ARG A 170 6.00 22.20 9.22
C ARG A 170 7.26 21.44 8.82
N CYS A 171 7.59 21.49 7.55
CA CYS A 171 8.76 20.78 7.02
C CYS A 171 10.06 21.43 7.52
N PRO A 172 10.91 20.70 8.29
CA PRO A 172 12.18 21.24 8.75
C PRO A 172 13.14 21.56 7.61
N LEU A 173 13.09 20.79 6.51
CA LEU A 173 13.94 21.02 5.35
C LEU A 173 13.57 22.33 4.63
N CYS A 174 12.30 22.72 4.62
CA CYS A 174 11.86 24.04 4.17
C CYS A 174 12.41 25.14 5.10
N ALA A 175 12.31 24.94 6.41
CA ALA A 175 12.80 25.91 7.39
C ALA A 175 14.33 26.14 7.27
N ASP A 176 15.06 25.08 6.92
CA ASP A 176 16.52 25.14 6.69
C ASP A 176 16.88 25.67 5.28
N GLY A 177 15.90 26.05 4.45
CA GLY A 177 16.14 26.57 3.10
C GLY A 177 16.59 25.49 2.10
N THR A 178 16.46 24.21 2.40
CA THR A 178 16.79 23.11 1.48
C THR A 178 15.80 23.11 0.31
N PRO A 179 16.26 23.23 -0.96
CA PRO A 179 15.36 23.23 -2.12
C PRO A 179 14.56 21.93 -2.24
N VAL A 180 13.28 22.06 -2.61
CA VAL A 180 12.43 20.91 -2.92
C VAL A 180 12.83 20.37 -4.30
N THR A 181 13.09 19.07 -4.37
CA THR A 181 13.35 18.35 -5.62
C THR A 181 12.00 17.80 -6.14
N THR A 182 11.73 18.05 -7.40
CA THR A 182 10.58 17.49 -8.14
C THR A 182 10.96 16.21 -8.87
#